data_49014a7eca819eb55cdedce42ef7ab43
#
_entry.id   49014a7eca819eb55cdedce42ef7ab43
#
_cell.length_a   1.000
_cell.length_b   1.000
_cell.length_c   1.000
_cell.angle_alpha   90.00
_cell.angle_beta   90.00
_cell.angle_gamma   90.00
#
_symmetry.space_group_name_H-M   'P 1'
#
loop_
_entity.id
_entity.type
_entity.pdbx_description
1 polymer ?
#
loop_
_entity_poly.entity_id
_entity_poly.type
_entity_poly.pdbx_seq_one_letter_code
_entity_poly.pdbx_strand_id
1 'polypeptide(L)'
;MALIKVYTKAKNFDEARSHVGRAVKLVGAAALNVPEVPTTPGSIETVLVEGLDLIGIDYICEIIAVKRPREQQIADNFIAGMNEVYPDKLFSMYFVHIDEVGMSNTPRPSTNNEPISMVEAVVKC
;
A
#
# COMPACT_ATOMS: atom_id res chain seq x y z
N MET A 1 -9.69 3.76 3.44
CA MET A 1 -9.06 3.02 2.34
C MET A 1 -7.65 3.52 2.10
N ALA A 2 -6.77 2.63 1.74
CA ALA A 2 -5.39 2.99 1.40
C ALA A 2 -4.95 2.22 0.16
N LEU A 3 -4.09 2.84 -0.63
CA LEU A 3 -3.48 2.23 -1.81
C LEU A 3 -1.98 2.21 -1.59
N ILE A 4 -1.37 1.03 -1.73
CA ILE A 4 0.07 0.92 -1.62
C ILE A 4 0.62 0.49 -2.97
N LYS A 5 1.43 1.36 -3.58
CA LYS A 5 2.15 1.03 -4.80
C LYS A 5 3.52 0.49 -4.42
N VAL A 6 3.84 -0.68 -4.92
CA VAL A 6 5.12 -1.32 -4.66
C VAL A 6 5.95 -1.26 -5.94
N TYR A 7 6.99 -0.45 -5.92
CA TYR A 7 7.92 -0.32 -7.04
C TYR A 7 9.05 -1.30 -6.84
N THR A 8 9.35 -2.08 -7.87
CA THR A 8 10.43 -3.05 -7.81
C THR A 8 11.05 -3.26 -9.18
N LYS A 9 12.22 -3.89 -9.22
CA LYS A 9 12.90 -4.22 -10.46
C LYS A 9 12.23 -5.42 -11.12
N ALA A 10 12.39 -5.53 -12.43
CA ALA A 10 11.83 -6.65 -13.19
C ALA A 10 12.23 -8.00 -12.62
N LYS A 11 13.48 -8.13 -12.18
CA LYS A 11 13.98 -9.40 -11.64
C LYS A 11 13.29 -9.84 -10.36
N ASN A 12 12.69 -8.90 -9.64
CA ASN A 12 11.97 -9.18 -8.38
C ASN A 12 10.47 -9.33 -8.58
N PHE A 13 9.99 -9.15 -9.81
CA PHE A 13 8.55 -9.00 -10.05
C PHE A 13 7.74 -10.25 -9.70
N ASP A 14 8.28 -11.43 -9.99
CA ASP A 14 7.59 -12.68 -9.67
C ASP A 14 7.45 -12.89 -8.16
N GLU A 15 8.53 -12.62 -7.41
CA GLU A 15 8.49 -12.68 -5.96
C GLU A 15 7.52 -11.64 -5.40
N ALA A 16 7.56 -10.43 -5.96
CA ALA A 16 6.67 -9.36 -5.52
C ALA A 16 5.22 -9.75 -5.69
N ARG A 17 4.85 -10.29 -6.85
CA ARG A 17 3.49 -10.70 -7.14
C ARG A 17 3.04 -11.85 -6.24
N SER A 18 3.92 -12.82 -6.00
CA SER A 18 3.57 -14.03 -5.26
C SER A 18 3.55 -13.82 -3.75
N HIS A 19 4.46 -13.00 -3.21
CA HIS A 19 4.67 -12.92 -1.77
C HIS A 19 4.72 -11.51 -1.22
N VAL A 20 5.54 -10.63 -1.81
CA VAL A 20 5.77 -9.30 -1.23
C VAL A 20 4.50 -8.46 -1.21
N GLY A 21 3.69 -8.53 -2.25
CA GLY A 21 2.43 -7.80 -2.31
C GLY A 21 1.50 -8.16 -1.15
N ARG A 22 1.42 -9.44 -0.83
CA ARG A 22 0.62 -9.90 0.30
C ARG A 22 1.20 -9.43 1.63
N ALA A 23 2.53 -9.53 1.79
CA ALA A 23 3.19 -9.09 3.01
C ALA A 23 3.00 -7.58 3.22
N VAL A 24 3.13 -6.80 2.16
CA VAL A 24 2.90 -5.34 2.20
C VAL A 24 1.47 -5.05 2.67
N LYS A 25 0.50 -5.79 2.17
CA LYS A 25 -0.90 -5.61 2.56
C LYS A 25 -1.09 -5.87 4.06
N LEU A 26 -0.53 -6.97 4.56
CA LEU A 26 -0.69 -7.35 5.96
C LEU A 26 0.10 -6.43 6.90
N VAL A 27 1.35 -6.18 6.58
CA VAL A 27 2.20 -5.30 7.39
C VAL A 27 1.69 -3.87 7.33
N GLY A 28 1.28 -3.44 6.13
CA GLY A 28 0.71 -2.11 5.95
C GLY A 28 -0.56 -1.90 6.75
N ALA A 29 -1.45 -2.89 6.75
CA ALA A 29 -2.67 -2.80 7.55
C ALA A 29 -2.35 -2.66 9.03
N ALA A 30 -1.44 -3.48 9.55
CA ALA A 30 -1.06 -3.41 10.95
C ALA A 30 -0.43 -2.05 11.30
N ALA A 31 0.43 -1.53 10.45
CA ALA A 31 1.08 -0.25 10.69
C ALA A 31 0.10 0.94 10.60
N LEU A 32 -0.82 0.89 9.63
CA LEU A 32 -1.76 1.98 9.39
C LEU A 32 -2.96 1.97 10.33
N ASN A 33 -3.17 0.85 11.04
CA ASN A 33 -4.32 0.73 11.93
C ASN A 33 -4.06 1.50 13.22
N VAL A 34 -4.61 2.69 13.28
CA VAL A 34 -4.54 3.55 14.47
C VAL A 34 -5.97 3.83 14.94
N PRO A 35 -6.18 4.18 16.22
CA PRO A 35 -7.55 4.44 16.71
C PRO A 35 -8.27 5.52 15.91
N GLU A 36 -7.55 6.51 15.43
CA GLU A 36 -8.13 7.62 14.67
C GLU A 36 -8.57 7.20 13.26
N VAL A 37 -7.90 6.20 12.67
CA VAL A 37 -8.23 5.69 11.34
C VAL A 37 -8.06 4.17 11.36
N PRO A 38 -9.06 3.42 11.83
CA PRO A 38 -8.97 1.95 11.85
C PRO A 38 -8.76 1.40 10.44
N THR A 39 -7.85 0.45 10.32
CA THR A 39 -7.43 -0.09 9.04
C THR A 39 -7.33 -1.61 9.13
N THR A 40 -7.89 -2.29 8.14
CA THR A 40 -7.81 -3.75 8.01
C THR A 40 -7.16 -4.12 6.70
N PRO A 41 -6.65 -5.35 6.56
CA PRO A 41 -6.10 -5.76 5.26
C PRO A 41 -7.09 -5.60 4.11
N GLY A 42 -8.38 -5.82 4.37
CA GLY A 42 -9.39 -5.68 3.34
C GLY A 42 -9.60 -4.26 2.84
N SER A 43 -9.14 -3.26 3.59
CA SER A 43 -9.25 -1.86 3.19
C SER A 43 -8.02 -1.35 2.45
N ILE A 44 -7.04 -2.22 2.18
CA ILE A 44 -5.81 -1.85 1.47
C ILE A 44 -5.78 -2.52 0.11
N GLU A 45 -5.53 -1.72 -0.92
CA GLU A 45 -5.25 -2.22 -2.25
C GLU A 45 -3.74 -2.11 -2.51
N THR A 46 -3.20 -3.09 -3.20
CA THR A 46 -1.78 -3.09 -3.56
C THR A 46 -1.63 -3.15 -5.06
N VAL A 47 -0.69 -2.39 -5.59
CA VAL A 47 -0.37 -2.37 -7.02
C VAL A 47 1.13 -2.53 -7.16
N LEU A 48 1.55 -3.39 -8.08
CA LEU A 48 2.96 -3.58 -8.40
C LEU A 48 3.32 -2.71 -9.60
N VAL A 49 4.44 -2.02 -9.49
CA VAL A 49 4.93 -1.16 -10.57
C VAL A 49 6.39 -1.50 -10.82
N GLU A 50 6.75 -1.69 -12.08
CA GLU A 50 8.13 -1.92 -12.44
C GLU A 50 8.88 -0.59 -12.41
N GLY A 51 9.92 -0.53 -11.57
CA GLY A 51 10.80 0.64 -11.48
C GLY A 51 12.07 0.41 -12.28
N LEU A 52 12.38 1.33 -13.17
CA LEU A 52 13.50 1.15 -14.08
C LEU A 52 14.85 1.41 -13.45
N ASP A 53 14.93 2.36 -12.54
CA ASP A 53 16.21 2.84 -12.01
C ASP A 53 16.33 2.71 -10.50
N LEU A 54 15.83 1.60 -9.94
CA LEU A 54 16.00 1.33 -8.53
C LEU A 54 17.41 0.81 -8.28
N ILE A 55 18.26 1.68 -7.73
CA ILE A 55 19.65 1.35 -7.44
C ILE A 55 19.84 1.29 -5.93
N GLY A 56 20.33 0.16 -5.43
CA GLY A 56 20.59 -0.01 -4.00
C GLY A 56 19.38 -0.25 -3.13
N ILE A 57 18.20 -0.36 -3.73
CA ILE A 57 16.95 -0.65 -3.03
C ILE A 57 16.21 -1.72 -3.81
N ASP A 58 15.58 -2.66 -3.10
CA ASP A 58 14.81 -3.72 -3.74
C ASP A 58 13.36 -3.30 -3.96
N TYR A 59 12.78 -2.60 -3.00
CA TYR A 59 11.38 -2.21 -3.06
C TYR A 59 11.18 -0.80 -2.51
N ILE A 60 10.37 -0.01 -3.20
CA ILE A 60 9.91 1.28 -2.70
C ILE A 60 8.39 1.19 -2.59
N CYS A 61 7.87 1.47 -1.41
CA CYS A 61 6.43 1.43 -1.15
C CYS A 61 5.89 2.84 -1.02
N GLU A 62 5.00 3.22 -1.92
CA GLU A 62 4.30 4.49 -1.87
C GLU A 62 2.94 4.25 -1.23
N ILE A 63 2.72 4.80 -0.04
CA ILE A 63 1.46 4.61 0.68
C ILE A 63 0.59 5.85 0.47
N ILE A 64 -0.47 5.67 -0.29
CA ILE A 64 -1.43 6.72 -0.61
C ILE A 64 -2.62 6.53 0.33
N ALA A 65 -2.78 7.44 1.27
CA ALA A 65 -3.79 7.28 2.31
C ALA A 65 -4.13 8.62 2.94
N VAL A 66 -5.25 8.65 3.64
CA VAL A 66 -5.61 9.78 4.49
C VAL A 66 -4.55 9.92 5.57
N LYS A 67 -4.20 11.16 5.88
CA LYS A 67 -3.17 11.45 6.89
C LYS A 67 -3.58 10.90 8.26
N ARG A 68 -2.61 10.31 8.93
CA ARG A 68 -2.77 9.78 10.28
C ARG A 68 -1.80 10.49 11.23
N PRO A 69 -2.14 10.56 12.53
CA PRO A 69 -1.16 11.04 13.49
C PRO A 69 -0.01 10.05 13.64
N ARG A 70 1.13 10.53 14.10
CA ARG A 70 2.30 9.70 14.40
C ARG A 70 2.84 8.96 13.18
N GLU A 71 2.88 9.64 12.04
CA GLU A 71 3.29 9.00 10.78
C GLU A 71 4.71 8.46 10.78
N GLN A 72 5.63 9.11 11.50
CA GLN A 72 6.99 8.59 11.57
C GLN A 72 7.00 7.23 12.26
N GLN A 73 6.22 7.06 13.30
CA GLN A 73 6.11 5.78 13.98
C GLN A 73 5.49 4.73 13.06
N ILE A 74 4.48 5.12 12.30
CA ILE A 74 3.85 4.21 11.32
C ILE A 74 4.88 3.77 10.28
N ALA A 75 5.65 4.70 9.76
CA ALA A 75 6.70 4.40 8.78
C ALA A 75 7.74 3.44 9.37
N ASP A 76 8.21 3.72 10.57
CA ASP A 76 9.19 2.87 11.23
C ASP A 76 8.65 1.47 11.47
N ASN A 77 7.40 1.36 11.90
CA ASN A 77 6.75 0.06 12.12
C ASN A 77 6.58 -0.70 10.82
N PHE A 78 6.23 -0.02 9.74
CA PHE A 78 6.09 -0.65 8.44
C PHE A 78 7.42 -1.23 7.97
N ILE A 79 8.46 -0.43 8.02
CA ILE A 79 9.80 -0.88 7.59
C ILE A 79 10.30 -2.02 8.48
N ALA A 80 10.12 -1.91 9.79
CA ALA A 80 10.51 -2.98 10.72
C ALA A 80 9.77 -4.28 10.40
N GLY A 81 8.48 -4.19 10.11
CA GLY A 81 7.68 -5.35 9.76
C GLY A 81 8.13 -5.99 8.45
N MET A 82 8.42 -5.19 7.44
CA MET A 82 8.89 -5.72 6.16
C MET A 82 10.28 -6.34 6.30
N ASN A 83 11.16 -5.72 7.08
CA ASN A 83 12.51 -6.27 7.31
C ASN A 83 12.48 -7.56 8.13
N GLU A 84 11.47 -7.73 8.99
CA GLU A 84 11.30 -8.98 9.73
C GLU A 84 10.92 -10.13 8.78
N VAL A 85 10.05 -9.85 7.82
CA VAL A 85 9.63 -10.85 6.84
C VAL A 85 10.72 -11.10 5.79
N TYR A 86 11.41 -10.07 5.37
CA TYR A 86 12.44 -10.15 4.31
C TYR A 86 13.72 -9.47 4.78
N PRO A 87 14.48 -10.12 5.68
CA PRO A 87 15.68 -9.49 6.24
C PRO A 87 16.80 -9.25 5.25
N ASP A 88 16.76 -9.92 4.10
CA ASP A 88 17.79 -9.79 3.04
C ASP A 88 17.41 -8.79 1.96
N LYS A 89 16.26 -8.09 2.09
CA LYS A 89 15.81 -7.13 1.11
C LYS A 89 15.82 -5.73 1.72
N LEU A 90 16.04 -4.73 0.87
CA LEU A 90 16.03 -3.33 1.30
C LEU A 90 14.74 -2.68 0.87
N PHE A 91 14.02 -2.13 1.84
CA PHE A 91 12.74 -1.45 1.64
C PHE A 91 12.87 0.03 1.96
N SER A 92 12.18 0.83 1.19
CA SER A 92 11.95 2.23 1.49
C SER A 92 10.46 2.50 1.38
N MET A 93 9.97 3.53 2.04
CA MET A 93 8.57 3.90 1.93
C MET A 93 8.39 5.40 2.11
N TYR A 94 7.32 5.92 1.55
CA TYR A 94 6.91 7.30 1.80
C TYR A 94 5.39 7.39 1.68
N PHE A 95 4.84 8.44 2.27
CA PHE A 95 3.41 8.70 2.22
C PHE A 95 3.06 9.73 1.16
N VAL A 96 1.91 9.52 0.53
CA VAL A 96 1.22 10.54 -0.23
C VAL A 96 -0.15 10.71 0.42
N HIS A 97 -0.40 11.88 0.97
CA HIS A 97 -1.66 12.13 1.66
C HIS A 97 -2.75 12.47 0.67
N ILE A 98 -3.94 11.92 0.92
CA ILE A 98 -5.14 12.28 0.19
C ILE A 98 -6.12 12.89 1.16
N ASP A 99 -6.81 13.93 0.68
CA ASP A 99 -7.86 14.57 1.43
C ASP A 99 -9.15 13.77 1.22
N GLU A 100 -9.83 13.43 2.30
CA GLU A 100 -11.10 12.70 2.18
C GLU A 100 -12.09 13.43 1.27
N VAL A 101 -12.10 14.75 1.31
CA VAL A 101 -12.98 15.55 0.48
C VAL A 101 -12.62 15.43 -0.99
N GLY A 102 -11.35 15.17 -1.27
CA GLY A 102 -10.87 15.01 -2.64
C GLY A 102 -11.00 13.61 -3.21
N MET A 103 -11.45 12.65 -2.40
CA MET A 103 -11.62 11.29 -2.87
C MET A 103 -12.96 11.12 -3.58
N SER A 104 -12.94 10.43 -4.70
CA SER A 104 -14.14 10.13 -5.45
C SER A 104 -14.07 8.70 -5.95
N ASN A 105 -15.11 7.96 -5.70
CA ASN A 105 -15.22 6.59 -6.15
C ASN A 105 -16.45 6.44 -7.01
N THR A 106 -16.33 5.65 -8.07
CA THR A 106 -17.49 5.29 -8.87
C THR A 106 -18.37 4.36 -8.03
N PRO A 107 -19.64 4.73 -7.79
CA PRO A 107 -20.52 3.86 -7.04
C PRO A 107 -20.71 2.54 -7.77
N ARG A 108 -20.73 1.44 -7.03
CA ARG A 108 -21.07 0.15 -7.62
C ARG A 108 -22.54 0.11 -7.96
N PRO A 109 -22.87 -0.38 -9.12
CA PRO A 109 -24.29 -0.62 -9.45
C PRO A 109 -24.88 -1.80 -8.68
N SER A 110 -24.09 -2.42 -7.82
CA SER A 110 -24.53 -3.57 -7.04
C SER A 110 -25.36 -3.16 -5.84
N THR A 111 -26.00 -4.14 -5.22
CA THR A 111 -26.94 -3.92 -4.14
C THR A 111 -26.32 -3.48 -2.84
N ASN A 112 -25.03 -3.62 -2.67
CA ASN A 112 -24.38 -3.28 -1.42
C ASN A 112 -24.11 -1.78 -1.27
N ASN A 113 -24.19 -1.02 -2.35
CA ASN A 113 -23.97 0.42 -2.37
C ASN A 113 -22.60 0.85 -1.83
N GLU A 114 -21.64 -0.04 -1.84
CA GLU A 114 -20.30 0.28 -1.40
C GLU A 114 -19.55 0.97 -2.53
N PRO A 115 -18.73 1.99 -2.19
CA PRO A 115 -17.90 2.60 -3.22
C PRO A 115 -16.87 1.60 -3.73
N ILE A 116 -16.59 1.68 -5.02
CA ILE A 116 -15.52 0.91 -5.62
C ILE A 116 -14.19 1.54 -5.20
N SER A 117 -13.19 0.73 -4.86
CA SER A 117 -11.86 1.22 -4.58
C SER A 117 -11.27 1.90 -5.82
N MET A 118 -10.32 2.81 -5.63
CA MET A 118 -9.69 3.49 -6.74
C MET A 118 -8.99 2.51 -7.68
N VAL A 119 -8.39 1.46 -7.12
CA VAL A 119 -7.75 0.42 -7.94
C VAL A 119 -8.77 -0.32 -8.79
N GLU A 120 -9.91 -0.70 -8.20
CA GLU A 120 -10.96 -1.36 -8.96
C GLU A 120 -11.51 -0.45 -10.06
N ALA A 121 -11.69 0.82 -9.76
CA ALA A 121 -12.18 1.77 -10.76
C ALA A 121 -11.22 1.86 -11.94
N VAL A 122 -9.93 1.92 -11.67
CA VAL A 122 -8.91 1.98 -12.72
C VAL A 122 -8.89 0.70 -13.55
N VAL A 123 -9.00 -0.44 -12.91
CA VAL A 123 -8.97 -1.74 -13.61
C VAL A 123 -10.20 -1.93 -14.48
N LYS A 124 -11.35 -1.42 -14.06
CA LYS A 124 -12.60 -1.59 -14.79
C LYS A 124 -12.83 -0.58 -15.91
N CYS A 125 -12.04 0.47 -15.95
CA CYS A 125 -12.15 1.49 -17.01
C CYS A 125 -11.53 1.05 -18.35
#